data_fd49a0da8781982399988b2abbccaf8c
#
_entry.id   fd49a0da8781982399988b2abbccaf8c
#
_cell.length_a   1.000
_cell.length_b   1.000
_cell.length_c   1.000
_cell.angle_alpha   90.00
_cell.angle_beta   90.00
_cell.angle_gamma   90.00
#
_symmetry.space_group_name_H-M   'P 1'
#
loop_
_entity.id
_entity.type
_entity.pdbx_description
1 polymer ?
#
loop_
_entity_poly.entity_id
_entity_poly.type
_entity_poly.pdbx_seq_one_letter_code
_entity_poly.pdbx_strand_id
1 'polypeptide(L)'
;PRQRLLRTTQALLPIYFGLTLLLWLLLVIGGGTGLVALCHAMSVMATSGISPIGGVAEAQVGVTGEAVMMLFMLFALSRLTFSKDTVTAPQGGLMTDPEFRIGLLVVIGVPLLLFARHWIGAFEVEVEVDGTRALHALWGGLFTVLSFLSTTGFVSEHWAEAQNWSGLRTPGLVLMGLALIGGGVATTAGGVKLLRVFALYQNGVREMDRLVYPNSVSGAGAAGRRLQSNGAFIAWIFFMLFAMSLAGVTLLLTLTGASFDAAVVI
;
A
#
# COMPACT_ATOMS: atom_id res chain seq x y z
N PRO A 1 -3.18 27.01 -17.11
CA PRO A 1 -2.78 26.05 -16.06
C PRO A 1 -3.31 26.44 -14.68
N ARG A 2 -3.11 27.71 -14.24
CA ARG A 2 -3.45 28.20 -12.90
C ARG A 2 -4.95 28.07 -12.54
N GLN A 3 -5.85 28.37 -13.46
CA GLN A 3 -7.29 28.24 -13.23
C GLN A 3 -7.73 26.77 -13.09
N ARG A 4 -7.07 25.84 -13.80
CA ARG A 4 -7.35 24.41 -13.70
C ARG A 4 -6.92 23.86 -12.33
N LEU A 5 -5.74 24.26 -11.86
CA LEU A 5 -5.26 23.93 -10.53
C LEU A 5 -6.22 24.43 -9.43
N LEU A 6 -6.63 25.71 -9.49
CA LEU A 6 -7.54 26.29 -8.51
C LEU A 6 -8.89 25.57 -8.46
N ARG A 7 -9.46 25.24 -9.60
CA ARG A 7 -10.72 24.46 -9.66
C ARG A 7 -10.58 23.07 -9.06
N THR A 8 -9.48 22.37 -9.37
CA THR A 8 -9.23 21.03 -8.81
C THR A 8 -9.05 21.12 -7.30
N THR A 9 -8.28 22.09 -6.81
CA THR A 9 -8.06 22.29 -5.37
C THR A 9 -9.37 22.62 -4.66
N GLN A 10 -10.19 23.52 -5.19
CA GLN A 10 -11.48 23.89 -4.62
C GLN A 10 -12.46 22.72 -4.57
N ALA A 11 -12.38 21.78 -5.53
CA ALA A 11 -13.22 20.58 -5.53
C ALA A 11 -12.73 19.49 -4.57
N LEU A 12 -11.42 19.33 -4.42
CA LEU A 12 -10.83 18.28 -3.57
C LEU A 12 -10.71 18.67 -2.10
N LEU A 13 -10.43 19.94 -1.82
CA LEU A 13 -10.19 20.40 -0.45
C LEU A 13 -11.34 20.12 0.52
N PRO A 14 -12.61 20.39 0.19
CA PRO A 14 -13.72 20.09 1.11
C PRO A 14 -13.90 18.60 1.34
N ILE A 15 -13.66 17.77 0.32
CA ILE A 15 -13.76 16.31 0.44
C ILE A 15 -12.65 15.79 1.36
N TYR A 16 -11.42 16.22 1.12
CA TYR A 16 -10.26 15.82 1.92
C TYR A 16 -10.42 16.24 3.38
N PHE A 17 -10.82 17.48 3.61
CA PHE A 17 -11.06 18.01 4.96
C PHE A 17 -12.20 17.28 5.66
N GLY A 18 -13.31 17.04 4.95
CA GLY A 18 -14.46 16.31 5.48
C GLY A 18 -14.14 14.88 5.86
N LEU A 19 -13.38 14.16 5.02
CA LEU A 19 -12.93 12.79 5.33
C LEU A 19 -11.95 12.75 6.51
N THR A 20 -11.03 13.72 6.59
CA THR A 20 -10.10 13.82 7.72
C THR A 20 -10.85 14.08 9.03
N LEU A 21 -11.83 14.99 9.01
CA LEU A 21 -12.65 15.30 10.17
C LEU A 21 -13.53 14.10 10.58
N LEU A 22 -14.10 13.40 9.60
CA LEU A 22 -14.87 12.19 9.86
C LEU A 22 -13.99 11.11 10.51
N LEU A 23 -12.82 10.85 9.96
CA LEU A 23 -11.87 9.88 10.52
C LEU A 23 -11.46 10.28 11.95
N TRP A 24 -11.14 11.57 12.18
CA TRP A 24 -10.83 12.07 13.51
C TRP A 24 -11.95 11.79 14.52
N LEU A 25 -13.20 12.13 14.16
CA LEU A 25 -14.36 11.90 15.02
C LEU A 25 -14.53 10.41 15.33
N LEU A 26 -14.39 9.53 14.34
CA LEU A 26 -14.51 8.08 14.53
C LEU A 26 -13.42 7.55 15.46
N LEU A 27 -12.19 8.05 15.35
CA LEU A 27 -11.09 7.66 16.24
C LEU A 27 -11.29 8.17 17.68
N VAL A 28 -11.82 9.37 17.85
CA VAL A 28 -12.16 9.90 19.18
C VAL A 28 -13.30 9.09 19.82
N ILE A 29 -14.33 8.74 19.06
CA ILE A 29 -15.41 7.87 19.53
C ILE A 29 -14.88 6.48 19.90
N GLY A 30 -13.86 5.98 19.16
CA GLY A 30 -13.16 4.72 19.45
C GLY A 30 -12.25 4.74 20.69
N GLY A 31 -12.18 5.87 21.41
CA GLY A 31 -11.39 6.00 22.65
C GLY A 31 -10.03 6.68 22.49
N GLY A 32 -9.66 7.10 21.27
CA GLY A 32 -8.42 7.84 21.04
C GLY A 32 -8.40 9.22 21.69
N THR A 33 -7.25 9.65 22.22
CA THR A 33 -7.09 11.00 22.76
C THR A 33 -7.18 12.03 21.62
N GLY A 34 -7.86 13.15 21.84
CA GLY A 34 -8.26 14.09 20.78
C GLY A 34 -7.12 14.54 19.86
N LEU A 35 -5.95 14.87 20.43
CA LEU A 35 -4.79 15.33 19.65
C LEU A 35 -4.13 14.16 18.89
N VAL A 36 -3.94 13.02 19.53
CA VAL A 36 -3.36 11.82 18.91
C VAL A 36 -4.24 11.32 17.77
N ALA A 37 -5.56 11.25 18.01
CA ALA A 37 -6.55 10.88 17.00
C ALA A 37 -6.52 11.83 15.78
N LEU A 38 -6.35 13.15 16.03
CA LEU A 38 -6.23 14.14 14.96
C LEU A 38 -4.96 13.90 14.13
N CYS A 39 -3.83 13.72 14.79
CA CYS A 39 -2.56 13.45 14.11
C CYS A 39 -2.63 12.16 13.28
N HIS A 40 -3.21 11.10 13.84
CA HIS A 40 -3.40 9.84 13.11
C HIS A 40 -4.39 9.99 11.95
N ALA A 41 -5.49 10.72 12.12
CA ALA A 41 -6.42 10.99 11.01
C ALA A 41 -5.75 11.74 9.85
N MET A 42 -4.99 12.78 10.16
CA MET A 42 -4.20 13.52 9.16
C MET A 42 -3.16 12.63 8.51
N SER A 43 -2.48 11.80 9.30
CA SER A 43 -1.43 10.89 8.85
C SER A 43 -1.97 9.80 7.91
N VAL A 44 -3.10 9.19 8.24
CA VAL A 44 -3.76 8.19 7.37
C VAL A 44 -4.22 8.82 6.06
N MET A 45 -4.84 9.99 6.10
CA MET A 45 -5.30 10.68 4.88
C MET A 45 -4.15 11.16 4.00
N ALA A 46 -3.04 11.58 4.61
CA ALA A 46 -1.82 11.98 3.89
C ALA A 46 -0.89 10.80 3.58
N THR A 47 -1.19 9.59 4.09
CA THR A 47 -0.31 8.40 3.99
C THR A 47 1.13 8.70 4.43
N SER A 48 1.29 9.39 5.57
CA SER A 48 2.59 9.91 6.02
C SER A 48 3.22 9.15 7.18
N GLY A 49 2.47 8.29 7.90
CA GLY A 49 2.96 7.50 9.03
C GLY A 49 3.38 8.31 10.27
N ILE A 50 3.11 9.61 10.29
CA ILE A 50 3.49 10.48 11.39
C ILE A 50 2.58 10.21 12.59
N SER A 51 3.19 9.91 13.74
CA SER A 51 2.50 9.71 15.01
C SER A 51 3.20 10.50 16.13
N PRO A 52 2.44 11.14 17.04
CA PRO A 52 3.03 11.86 18.18
C PRO A 52 3.48 10.94 19.31
N ILE A 53 3.12 9.63 19.26
CA ILE A 53 3.35 8.67 20.34
C ILE A 53 4.05 7.37 19.89
N GLY A 54 4.64 7.35 18.70
CA GLY A 54 5.39 6.17 18.22
C GLY A 54 4.61 5.23 17.32
N GLY A 55 3.29 5.38 17.16
CA GLY A 55 2.49 4.58 16.23
C GLY A 55 1.08 4.30 16.70
N VAL A 56 0.35 3.50 15.93
CA VAL A 56 -1.03 3.10 16.22
C VAL A 56 -1.05 2.07 17.36
N ALA A 57 -0.05 1.20 17.44
CA ALA A 57 0.08 0.21 18.51
C ALA A 57 0.13 0.84 19.92
N GLU A 58 0.70 2.03 20.05
CA GLU A 58 0.78 2.75 21.33
C GLU A 58 -0.46 3.63 21.60
N ALA A 59 -1.32 3.84 20.60
CA ALA A 59 -2.48 4.73 20.71
C ALA A 59 -3.66 4.13 21.48
N GLN A 60 -3.61 2.85 21.81
CA GLN A 60 -4.67 2.11 22.52
C GLN A 60 -6.07 2.26 21.90
N VAL A 61 -6.14 2.48 20.60
CA VAL A 61 -7.43 2.58 19.88
C VAL A 61 -8.03 1.21 19.58
N GLY A 62 -7.26 0.14 19.83
CA GLY A 62 -7.68 -1.25 19.65
C GLY A 62 -8.04 -1.60 18.20
N VAL A 63 -8.55 -2.82 18.03
CA VAL A 63 -8.95 -3.36 16.72
C VAL A 63 -9.99 -2.48 16.01
N THR A 64 -10.88 -1.84 16.74
CA THR A 64 -11.92 -0.96 16.17
C THR A 64 -11.32 0.28 15.52
N GLY A 65 -10.35 0.92 16.18
CA GLY A 65 -9.64 2.07 15.62
C GLY A 65 -8.80 1.67 14.40
N GLU A 66 -8.12 0.53 14.48
CA GLU A 66 -7.38 -0.02 13.32
C GLU A 66 -8.31 -0.32 12.14
N ALA A 67 -9.51 -0.90 12.39
CA ALA A 67 -10.50 -1.17 11.35
C ALA A 67 -10.97 0.11 10.64
N VAL A 68 -11.21 1.16 11.39
CA VAL A 68 -11.58 2.47 10.84
C VAL A 68 -10.44 3.04 10.01
N MET A 69 -9.20 3.03 10.52
CA MET A 69 -8.04 3.49 9.75
C MET A 69 -7.84 2.67 8.47
N MET A 70 -7.99 1.34 8.55
CA MET A 70 -7.89 0.42 7.42
C MET A 70 -8.89 0.77 6.32
N LEU A 71 -10.14 1.08 6.68
CA LEU A 71 -11.16 1.52 5.73
C LEU A 71 -10.72 2.78 4.96
N PHE A 72 -10.13 3.75 5.65
CA PHE A 72 -9.65 4.98 5.01
C PHE A 72 -8.36 4.75 4.19
N MET A 73 -7.49 3.85 4.61
CA MET A 73 -6.30 3.48 3.82
C MET A 73 -6.66 2.80 2.49
N LEU A 74 -7.81 2.10 2.39
CA LEU A 74 -8.29 1.53 1.12
C LEU A 74 -8.49 2.59 0.04
N PHE A 75 -8.78 3.83 0.42
CA PHE A 75 -8.86 4.95 -0.53
C PHE A 75 -7.53 5.25 -1.24
N ALA A 76 -6.41 4.89 -0.64
CA ALA A 76 -5.09 5.06 -1.24
C ALA A 76 -4.77 4.00 -2.31
N LEU A 77 -5.60 2.96 -2.49
CA LEU A 77 -5.37 1.90 -3.48
C LEU A 77 -5.94 2.22 -4.87
N SER A 78 -6.90 3.15 -4.98
CA SER A 78 -7.55 3.45 -6.26
C SER A 78 -7.66 4.94 -6.52
N ARG A 79 -7.34 5.31 -7.75
CA ARG A 79 -7.51 6.68 -8.27
C ARG A 79 -8.98 7.13 -8.35
N LEU A 80 -9.92 6.18 -8.45
CA LEU A 80 -11.35 6.49 -8.62
C LEU A 80 -11.94 7.18 -7.38
N THR A 81 -11.29 7.06 -6.24
CA THR A 81 -11.76 7.67 -5.00
C THR A 81 -11.73 9.20 -5.04
N PHE A 82 -10.72 9.79 -5.69
CA PHE A 82 -10.51 11.24 -5.71
C PHE A 82 -10.62 11.87 -7.10
N SER A 83 -10.69 11.09 -8.18
CA SER A 83 -10.72 11.59 -9.54
C SER A 83 -12.10 11.38 -10.19
N LYS A 84 -12.71 12.47 -10.61
CA LYS A 84 -13.92 12.50 -11.45
C LYS A 84 -13.58 12.46 -12.94
N ASP A 85 -12.37 12.06 -13.33
CA ASP A 85 -11.98 12.01 -14.74
C ASP A 85 -12.70 10.86 -15.45
N THR A 86 -13.88 11.22 -15.98
CA THR A 86 -14.76 10.38 -16.80
C THR A 86 -14.13 9.91 -18.11
N VAL A 87 -13.01 10.49 -18.53
CA VAL A 87 -12.35 10.15 -19.81
C VAL A 87 -11.58 8.82 -19.77
N THR A 88 -11.15 8.38 -18.60
CA THR A 88 -10.37 7.15 -18.41
C THR A 88 -11.00 6.20 -17.38
N ALA A 89 -12.09 6.60 -16.73
CA ALA A 89 -12.80 5.71 -15.82
C ALA A 89 -13.45 4.58 -16.63
N PRO A 90 -13.18 3.30 -16.31
CA PRO A 90 -14.02 2.22 -16.80
C PRO A 90 -15.45 2.52 -16.34
N GLN A 91 -16.44 2.26 -17.19
CA GLN A 91 -17.87 2.42 -16.88
C GLN A 91 -18.37 1.44 -15.79
N GLY A 92 -17.51 1.07 -14.83
CA GLY A 92 -17.75 0.13 -13.75
C GLY A 92 -17.21 0.67 -12.42
N GLY A 93 -17.79 0.22 -11.32
CA GLY A 93 -17.41 0.61 -9.96
C GLY A 93 -15.95 0.24 -9.59
N LEU A 94 -15.56 0.54 -8.35
CA LEU A 94 -14.20 0.29 -7.79
C LEU A 94 -13.67 -1.14 -8.07
N MET A 95 -14.55 -2.14 -8.07
CA MET A 95 -14.18 -3.54 -8.32
C MET A 95 -13.76 -3.84 -9.77
N THR A 96 -14.04 -2.94 -10.72
CA THR A 96 -13.61 -3.08 -12.12
C THR A 96 -12.27 -2.40 -12.39
N ASP A 97 -11.76 -1.61 -11.44
CA ASP A 97 -10.45 -0.97 -11.54
C ASP A 97 -9.33 -2.00 -11.32
N PRO A 98 -8.43 -2.20 -12.30
CA PRO A 98 -7.32 -3.14 -12.16
C PRO A 98 -6.37 -2.78 -11.01
N GLU A 99 -6.17 -1.50 -10.70
CA GLU A 99 -5.35 -1.07 -9.57
C GLU A 99 -5.93 -1.55 -8.25
N PHE A 100 -7.22 -1.31 -8.04
CA PHE A 100 -7.90 -1.72 -6.81
C PHE A 100 -7.89 -3.24 -6.64
N ARG A 101 -8.15 -3.98 -7.73
CA ARG A 101 -8.13 -5.46 -7.69
C ARG A 101 -6.76 -6.01 -7.34
N ILE A 102 -5.70 -5.46 -7.93
CA ILE A 102 -4.33 -5.90 -7.63
C ILE A 102 -3.96 -5.51 -6.20
N GLY A 103 -4.26 -4.28 -5.78
CA GLY A 103 -4.04 -3.83 -4.41
C GLY A 103 -4.75 -4.72 -3.40
N LEU A 104 -6.02 -5.04 -3.63
CA LEU A 104 -6.80 -5.92 -2.78
C LEU A 104 -6.24 -7.36 -2.75
N LEU A 105 -5.82 -7.87 -3.92
CA LEU A 105 -5.18 -9.19 -4.03
C LEU A 105 -3.89 -9.25 -3.19
N VAL A 106 -3.07 -8.20 -3.22
CA VAL A 106 -1.85 -8.11 -2.41
C VAL A 106 -2.19 -8.01 -0.93
N VAL A 107 -3.15 -7.14 -0.56
CA VAL A 107 -3.57 -6.92 0.85
C VAL A 107 -4.14 -8.18 1.48
N ILE A 108 -4.85 -9.00 0.72
CA ILE A 108 -5.40 -10.28 1.22
C ILE A 108 -4.38 -11.40 1.04
N GLY A 109 -3.72 -11.47 -0.11
CA GLY A 109 -2.83 -12.58 -0.48
C GLY A 109 -1.57 -12.66 0.38
N VAL A 110 -0.92 -11.53 0.67
CA VAL A 110 0.31 -11.54 1.47
C VAL A 110 0.05 -12.00 2.91
N PRO A 111 -0.95 -11.48 3.65
CA PRO A 111 -1.25 -11.99 4.99
C PRO A 111 -1.69 -13.45 4.99
N LEU A 112 -2.47 -13.88 3.99
CA LEU A 112 -2.86 -15.29 3.86
C LEU A 112 -1.66 -16.20 3.61
N LEU A 113 -0.69 -15.78 2.79
CA LEU A 113 0.55 -16.52 2.58
C LEU A 113 1.39 -16.60 3.87
N LEU A 114 1.51 -15.49 4.60
CA LEU A 114 2.19 -15.47 5.89
C LEU A 114 1.48 -16.36 6.91
N PHE A 115 0.15 -16.34 6.91
CA PHE A 115 -0.67 -17.18 7.76
C PHE A 115 -0.53 -18.67 7.41
N ALA A 116 -0.63 -19.01 6.12
CA ALA A 116 -0.50 -20.39 5.63
C ALA A 116 0.91 -20.96 5.87
N ARG A 117 1.94 -20.11 5.90
CA ARG A 117 3.31 -20.53 6.19
C ARG A 117 3.45 -21.21 7.55
N HIS A 118 2.67 -20.80 8.55
CA HIS A 118 2.62 -21.46 9.85
C HIS A 118 2.34 -22.97 9.71
N TRP A 119 1.35 -23.33 8.89
CA TRP A 119 0.96 -24.72 8.68
C TRP A 119 2.01 -25.52 7.90
N ILE A 120 2.77 -24.87 7.04
CA ILE A 120 3.85 -25.50 6.26
C ILE A 120 5.10 -25.71 7.15
N GLY A 121 5.35 -24.78 8.11
CA GLY A 121 6.46 -24.87 9.04
C GLY A 121 6.15 -25.64 10.33
N ALA A 122 4.88 -25.86 10.64
CA ALA A 122 4.41 -26.45 11.91
C ALA A 122 4.76 -27.94 12.11
N PHE A 123 5.40 -28.59 11.14
CA PHE A 123 5.96 -29.92 11.35
C PHE A 123 7.15 -29.98 12.35
N GLU A 124 7.66 -28.80 12.79
CA GLU A 124 8.82 -28.73 13.69
C GLU A 124 8.53 -28.11 15.06
N VAL A 125 7.34 -27.57 15.32
CA VAL A 125 7.03 -26.89 16.61
C VAL A 125 5.64 -27.26 17.09
N GLU A 126 5.54 -27.95 18.22
CA GLU A 126 4.30 -28.13 18.98
C GLU A 126 3.86 -26.80 19.59
N VAL A 127 3.19 -25.94 18.82
CA VAL A 127 2.54 -24.74 19.32
C VAL A 127 1.05 -25.05 19.45
N GLU A 128 0.53 -24.92 20.68
CA GLU A 128 -0.92 -24.95 20.91
C GLU A 128 -1.58 -23.90 19.99
N VAL A 129 -2.41 -24.37 19.07
CA VAL A 129 -3.15 -23.55 18.14
C VAL A 129 -4.32 -22.90 18.87
N ASP A 130 -4.08 -21.72 19.44
CA ASP A 130 -5.13 -20.89 20.00
C ASP A 130 -5.82 -20.11 18.88
N GLY A 131 -7.12 -20.37 18.66
CA GLY A 131 -7.90 -19.73 17.59
C GLY A 131 -7.94 -18.20 17.70
N THR A 132 -7.86 -17.66 18.90
CA THR A 132 -7.82 -16.19 19.13
C THR A 132 -6.53 -15.59 18.64
N ARG A 133 -5.39 -16.22 18.89
CA ARG A 133 -4.08 -15.79 18.38
C ARG A 133 -4.00 -15.85 16.86
N ALA A 134 -4.62 -16.87 16.26
CA ALA A 134 -4.70 -16.97 14.80
C ALA A 134 -5.44 -15.80 14.17
N LEU A 135 -6.58 -15.39 14.76
CA LEU A 135 -7.35 -14.24 14.30
C LEU A 135 -6.58 -12.93 14.48
N HIS A 136 -5.92 -12.73 15.62
CA HIS A 136 -5.07 -11.57 15.86
C HIS A 136 -3.89 -11.52 14.89
N ALA A 137 -3.24 -12.65 14.60
CA ALA A 137 -2.16 -12.73 13.63
C ALA A 137 -2.64 -12.37 12.22
N LEU A 138 -3.79 -12.85 11.80
CA LEU A 138 -4.38 -12.52 10.50
C LEU A 138 -4.73 -11.03 10.42
N TRP A 139 -5.36 -10.49 11.47
CA TRP A 139 -5.71 -9.07 11.55
C TRP A 139 -4.47 -8.17 11.50
N GLY A 140 -3.48 -8.44 12.34
CA GLY A 140 -2.22 -7.71 12.37
C GLY A 140 -1.49 -7.73 11.02
N GLY A 141 -1.54 -8.87 10.33
CA GLY A 141 -1.03 -9.00 8.98
C GLY A 141 -1.78 -8.14 7.97
N LEU A 142 -3.12 -8.21 7.95
CA LEU A 142 -3.97 -7.43 7.04
C LEU A 142 -3.76 -5.92 7.19
N PHE A 143 -3.83 -5.41 8.40
CA PHE A 143 -3.64 -3.99 8.69
C PHE A 143 -2.25 -3.52 8.27
N THR A 144 -1.20 -4.23 8.71
CA THR A 144 0.20 -3.82 8.45
C THR A 144 0.53 -3.89 6.95
N VAL A 145 0.12 -4.96 6.25
CA VAL A 145 0.34 -5.08 4.80
C VAL A 145 -0.35 -3.95 4.03
N LEU A 146 -1.60 -3.62 4.37
CA LEU A 146 -2.31 -2.49 3.74
C LEU A 146 -1.62 -1.17 4.04
N SER A 147 -1.20 -0.96 5.29
CA SER A 147 -0.51 0.25 5.73
C SER A 147 0.80 0.47 4.98
N PHE A 148 1.60 -0.57 4.78
CA PHE A 148 2.85 -0.47 4.02
C PHE A 148 2.61 -0.39 2.51
N LEU A 149 1.60 -1.07 1.96
CA LEU A 149 1.24 -0.92 0.55
C LEU A 149 0.71 0.49 0.23
N SER A 150 -0.06 1.10 1.14
CA SER A 150 -0.49 2.49 1.01
C SER A 150 0.64 3.49 1.33
N THR A 151 1.82 3.01 1.71
CA THR A 151 2.98 3.80 2.17
C THR A 151 2.69 4.68 3.39
N THR A 152 1.70 4.30 4.21
CA THR A 152 1.40 4.97 5.48
C THR A 152 2.42 4.56 6.55
N GLY A 153 2.80 3.26 6.62
CA GLY A 153 3.87 2.79 7.51
C GLY A 153 3.44 2.52 8.96
N PHE A 154 2.16 2.53 9.28
CA PHE A 154 1.69 2.14 10.60
C PHE A 154 1.72 0.62 10.79
N VAL A 155 2.07 0.21 11.99
CA VAL A 155 2.12 -1.19 12.41
C VAL A 155 0.95 -1.45 13.35
N SER A 156 0.26 -2.58 13.18
CA SER A 156 -0.85 -3.01 14.06
C SER A 156 -0.32 -3.39 15.45
N GLU A 157 -1.15 -3.24 16.48
CA GLU A 157 -0.92 -3.75 17.82
C GLU A 157 -0.65 -5.27 17.80
N HIS A 158 -1.32 -6.01 16.90
CA HIS A 158 -1.18 -7.46 16.75
C HIS A 158 -0.10 -7.91 15.75
N TRP A 159 0.75 -6.99 15.28
CA TRP A 159 1.81 -7.33 14.32
C TRP A 159 2.85 -8.30 14.88
N ALA A 160 3.21 -8.16 16.15
CA ALA A 160 4.13 -9.09 16.81
C ALA A 160 3.59 -10.54 16.82
N GLU A 161 2.27 -10.70 17.01
CA GLU A 161 1.60 -11.99 16.93
C GLU A 161 1.64 -12.54 15.49
N ALA A 162 1.42 -11.69 14.48
CA ALA A 162 1.52 -12.07 13.07
C ALA A 162 2.96 -12.51 12.68
N GLN A 163 3.98 -11.83 13.20
CA GLN A 163 5.38 -12.21 13.00
C GLN A 163 5.69 -13.57 13.62
N ASN A 164 5.33 -13.75 14.88
CA ASN A 164 5.54 -15.01 15.61
C ASN A 164 4.78 -16.16 14.93
N TRP A 165 3.55 -15.93 14.51
CA TRP A 165 2.75 -16.91 13.80
C TRP A 165 3.39 -17.33 12.49
N SER A 166 3.84 -16.39 11.67
CA SER A 166 4.47 -16.70 10.38
C SER A 166 5.88 -17.30 10.50
N GLY A 167 6.55 -17.16 11.66
CA GLY A 167 7.93 -17.56 11.85
C GLY A 167 8.91 -16.86 10.91
N LEU A 168 8.53 -15.70 10.35
CA LEU A 168 9.38 -14.95 9.42
C LEU A 168 10.43 -14.15 10.21
N ARG A 169 11.71 -14.46 10.00
CA ARG A 169 12.81 -13.79 10.70
C ARG A 169 13.07 -12.36 10.23
N THR A 170 12.70 -12.06 8.98
CA THR A 170 12.97 -10.75 8.34
C THR A 170 11.70 -10.19 7.68
N PRO A 171 10.63 -9.90 8.45
CA PRO A 171 9.38 -9.37 7.90
C PRO A 171 9.56 -7.99 7.27
N GLY A 172 10.55 -7.22 7.72
CA GLY A 172 10.86 -5.89 7.20
C GLY A 172 11.13 -5.87 5.69
N LEU A 173 11.75 -6.93 5.13
CA LEU A 173 11.97 -7.02 3.68
C LEU A 173 10.67 -7.12 2.89
N VAL A 174 9.67 -7.85 3.40
CA VAL A 174 8.35 -7.94 2.76
C VAL A 174 7.64 -6.59 2.81
N LEU A 175 7.66 -5.94 3.98
CA LEU A 175 7.05 -4.63 4.17
C LEU A 175 7.72 -3.56 3.31
N MET A 176 9.06 -3.56 3.22
CA MET A 176 9.81 -2.67 2.33
C MET A 176 9.45 -2.91 0.87
N GLY A 177 9.37 -4.17 0.43
CA GLY A 177 8.91 -4.52 -0.92
C GLY A 177 7.51 -3.98 -1.23
N LEU A 178 6.59 -4.04 -0.27
CA LEU A 178 5.24 -3.47 -0.40
C LEU A 178 5.27 -1.95 -0.53
N ALA A 179 6.06 -1.27 0.30
CA ALA A 179 6.23 0.18 0.24
C ALA A 179 6.87 0.65 -1.08
N LEU A 180 7.81 -0.15 -1.64
CA LEU A 180 8.39 0.11 -2.97
C LEU A 180 7.34 0.02 -4.08
N ILE A 181 6.44 -0.97 -4.03
CA ILE A 181 5.33 -1.09 -4.98
C ILE A 181 4.42 0.12 -4.83
N GLY A 182 4.02 0.45 -3.62
CA GLY A 182 3.21 1.62 -3.29
C GLY A 182 1.74 1.47 -3.70
N GLY A 183 0.96 2.51 -3.46
CA GLY A 183 -0.48 2.52 -3.73
C GLY A 183 -0.88 2.90 -5.15
N GLY A 184 -2.15 3.31 -5.31
CA GLY A 184 -2.73 3.67 -6.60
C GLY A 184 -2.22 5.00 -7.17
N VAL A 185 -2.35 5.15 -8.48
CA VAL A 185 -2.02 6.40 -9.18
C VAL A 185 -3.00 7.50 -8.78
N ALA A 186 -2.53 8.75 -8.68
CA ALA A 186 -3.30 9.91 -8.26
C ALA A 186 -3.88 9.82 -6.84
N THR A 187 -3.20 9.06 -5.97
CA THR A 187 -3.44 9.03 -4.52
C THR A 187 -2.26 9.66 -3.77
N THR A 188 -2.42 9.86 -2.46
CA THR A 188 -1.37 10.36 -1.57
C THR A 188 -0.24 9.34 -1.36
N ALA A 189 -0.50 8.05 -1.58
CA ALA A 189 0.48 6.99 -1.42
C ALA A 189 1.76 7.22 -2.24
N GLY A 190 2.89 6.81 -1.72
CA GLY A 190 4.20 6.84 -2.37
C GLY A 190 4.47 5.62 -3.26
N GLY A 191 5.74 5.31 -3.48
CA GLY A 191 6.21 4.15 -4.24
C GLY A 191 6.12 4.30 -5.77
N VAL A 192 6.41 3.20 -6.46
CA VAL A 192 6.40 3.11 -7.95
C VAL A 192 4.99 3.23 -8.52
N LYS A 193 3.97 2.89 -7.76
CA LYS A 193 2.54 2.82 -8.08
C LYS A 193 2.11 1.50 -8.71
N LEU A 194 1.03 0.95 -8.21
CA LEU A 194 0.46 -0.33 -8.63
C LEU A 194 0.25 -0.44 -10.15
N LEU A 195 -0.28 0.61 -10.79
CA LEU A 195 -0.53 0.59 -12.23
C LEU A 195 0.77 0.48 -13.05
N ARG A 196 1.85 1.11 -12.60
CA ARG A 196 3.15 1.02 -13.30
C ARG A 196 3.76 -0.36 -13.15
N VAL A 197 3.71 -0.93 -11.95
CA VAL A 197 4.16 -2.31 -11.70
C VAL A 197 3.37 -3.29 -12.56
N PHE A 198 2.05 -3.12 -12.64
CA PHE A 198 1.20 -3.93 -13.51
C PHE A 198 1.53 -3.78 -15.00
N ALA A 199 1.78 -2.54 -15.45
CA ALA A 199 2.18 -2.29 -16.84
C ALA A 199 3.52 -2.96 -17.19
N LEU A 200 4.50 -2.91 -16.27
CA LEU A 200 5.78 -3.60 -16.43
C LEU A 200 5.61 -5.12 -16.49
N TYR A 201 4.79 -5.68 -15.59
CA TYR A 201 4.48 -7.10 -15.57
C TYR A 201 3.83 -7.55 -16.89
N GLN A 202 2.79 -6.84 -17.34
CA GLN A 202 2.13 -7.17 -18.61
C GLN A 202 3.07 -7.06 -19.82
N ASN A 203 3.95 -6.06 -19.82
CA ASN A 203 4.93 -5.93 -20.88
C ASN A 203 5.94 -7.10 -20.84
N GLY A 204 6.40 -7.49 -19.66
CA GLY A 204 7.28 -8.64 -19.48
C GLY A 204 6.67 -9.96 -20.01
N VAL A 205 5.43 -10.24 -19.62
CA VAL A 205 4.67 -11.42 -20.12
C VAL A 205 4.55 -11.37 -21.63
N ARG A 206 4.21 -10.22 -22.20
CA ARG A 206 4.09 -10.04 -23.65
C ARG A 206 5.40 -10.28 -24.40
N GLU A 207 6.53 -9.80 -23.86
CA GLU A 207 7.82 -10.04 -24.48
C GLU A 207 8.23 -11.52 -24.38
N MET A 208 7.90 -12.20 -23.29
CA MET A 208 8.09 -13.66 -23.17
C MET A 208 7.24 -14.43 -24.19
N ASP A 209 5.95 -14.06 -24.35
CA ASP A 209 5.07 -14.67 -25.34
C ASP A 209 5.61 -14.50 -26.78
N ARG A 210 6.22 -13.35 -27.09
CA ARG A 210 6.85 -13.11 -28.38
C ARG A 210 8.08 -13.99 -28.64
N LEU A 211 8.82 -14.32 -27.58
CA LEU A 211 9.97 -15.24 -27.72
C LEU A 211 9.52 -16.67 -28.02
N VAL A 212 8.38 -17.09 -27.45
CA VAL A 212 7.81 -18.44 -27.67
C VAL A 212 7.04 -18.52 -29.00
N TYR A 213 6.30 -17.46 -29.35
CA TYR A 213 5.45 -17.39 -30.55
C TYR A 213 5.76 -16.15 -31.38
N PRO A 214 6.88 -16.11 -32.12
CA PRO A 214 7.35 -14.91 -32.84
C PRO A 214 6.37 -14.41 -33.91
N ASN A 215 5.52 -15.28 -34.45
CA ASN A 215 4.53 -14.95 -35.48
C ASN A 215 3.12 -14.65 -34.91
N SER A 216 2.96 -14.63 -33.59
CA SER A 216 1.67 -14.32 -33.02
C SER A 216 1.37 -12.82 -33.17
N VAL A 217 0.33 -12.51 -33.95
CA VAL A 217 -0.30 -11.17 -34.00
C VAL A 217 -1.23 -11.02 -32.79
N SER A 218 -0.84 -11.46 -31.61
CA SER A 218 -1.68 -11.35 -30.45
C SER A 218 -1.84 -9.88 -30.07
N GLY A 219 -2.82 -9.27 -30.73
CA GLY A 219 -3.33 -7.97 -30.38
C GLY A 219 -3.97 -8.11 -29.02
N ALA A 220 -3.34 -7.55 -28.01
CA ALA A 220 -3.98 -7.32 -26.73
C ALA A 220 -5.41 -6.83 -26.94
N GLY A 221 -6.39 -7.41 -26.27
CA GLY A 221 -7.77 -6.95 -26.30
C GLY A 221 -7.86 -5.44 -25.97
N ALA A 222 -9.04 -4.85 -26.01
CA ALA A 222 -9.23 -3.41 -25.85
C ALA A 222 -8.48 -2.76 -24.67
N ALA A 223 -8.22 -3.51 -23.61
CA ALA A 223 -7.40 -3.07 -22.46
C ALA A 223 -5.90 -2.99 -22.79
N GLY A 224 -5.37 -3.92 -23.57
CA GLY A 224 -3.93 -3.95 -23.91
C GLY A 224 -3.51 -2.93 -24.96
N ARG A 225 -4.45 -2.47 -25.81
CA ARG A 225 -4.18 -1.36 -26.75
C ARG A 225 -4.05 -0.01 -26.04
N ARG A 226 -4.62 0.16 -24.85
CA ARG A 226 -4.51 1.40 -24.04
C ARG A 226 -3.21 1.48 -23.23
N LEU A 227 -2.59 0.35 -22.90
CA LEU A 227 -1.24 0.26 -22.33
C LEU A 227 -0.20 0.10 -23.47
N GLN A 228 -0.20 1.03 -24.40
CA GLN A 228 0.76 1.06 -25.51
C GLN A 228 2.20 0.99 -25.02
N SER A 229 3.13 0.53 -25.87
CA SER A 229 4.58 0.40 -25.61
C SER A 229 5.20 1.62 -24.91
N ASN A 230 4.67 2.82 -25.17
CA ASN A 230 5.06 4.05 -24.48
C ASN A 230 4.74 4.05 -22.99
N GLY A 231 3.65 3.41 -22.56
CA GLY A 231 3.28 3.32 -21.14
C GLY A 231 4.25 2.45 -20.33
N ALA A 232 4.67 1.32 -20.89
CA ALA A 232 5.65 0.44 -20.25
C ALA A 232 7.05 1.10 -20.18
N PHE A 233 7.45 1.79 -21.24
CA PHE A 233 8.71 2.55 -21.29
C PHE A 233 8.74 3.67 -20.23
N ILE A 234 7.65 4.44 -20.13
CA ILE A 234 7.52 5.48 -19.09
C ILE A 234 7.56 4.84 -17.70
N ALA A 235 6.84 3.73 -17.48
CA ALA A 235 6.86 3.01 -16.21
C ALA A 235 8.28 2.52 -15.84
N TRP A 236 9.04 2.03 -16.82
CA TRP A 236 10.42 1.62 -16.63
C TRP A 236 11.34 2.79 -16.22
N ILE A 237 11.22 3.93 -16.90
CA ILE A 237 11.99 5.14 -16.55
C ILE A 237 11.70 5.56 -15.12
N PHE A 238 10.42 5.61 -14.72
CA PHE A 238 10.04 5.96 -13.35
C PHE A 238 10.58 4.96 -12.32
N PHE A 239 10.54 3.66 -12.62
CA PHE A 239 11.11 2.63 -11.76
C PHE A 239 12.62 2.83 -11.58
N MET A 240 13.36 3.09 -12.67
CA MET A 240 14.80 3.34 -12.62
C MET A 240 15.14 4.63 -11.87
N LEU A 241 14.39 5.71 -12.08
CA LEU A 241 14.57 6.97 -11.35
C LEU A 241 14.29 6.78 -9.86
N PHE A 242 13.25 6.02 -9.51
CA PHE A 242 12.94 5.72 -8.12
C PHE A 242 14.05 4.90 -7.46
N ALA A 243 14.52 3.82 -8.11
CA ALA A 243 15.62 3.01 -7.61
C ALA A 243 16.92 3.82 -7.45
N MET A 244 17.21 4.71 -8.40
CA MET A 244 18.37 5.59 -8.35
C MET A 244 18.25 6.64 -7.23
N SER A 245 17.06 7.19 -6.99
CA SER A 245 16.82 8.12 -5.89
C SER A 245 16.97 7.42 -4.54
N LEU A 246 16.43 6.20 -4.40
CA LEU A 246 16.59 5.39 -3.18
C LEU A 246 18.07 5.10 -2.90
N ALA A 247 18.81 4.64 -3.92
CA ALA A 247 20.26 4.40 -3.78
C ALA A 247 21.02 5.68 -3.41
N GLY A 248 20.66 6.82 -4.00
CA GLY A 248 21.26 8.11 -3.71
C GLY A 248 21.00 8.56 -2.26
N VAL A 249 19.76 8.44 -1.77
CA VAL A 249 19.41 8.77 -0.38
C VAL A 249 20.13 7.84 0.60
N THR A 250 20.12 6.53 0.33
CA THR A 250 20.83 5.54 1.16
C THR A 250 22.33 5.85 1.23
N LEU A 251 22.95 6.20 0.10
CA LEU A 251 24.36 6.61 0.06
C LEU A 251 24.60 7.85 0.93
N LEU A 252 23.76 8.87 0.79
CA LEU A 252 23.90 10.11 1.58
C LEU A 252 23.76 9.84 3.09
N LEU A 253 22.79 8.98 3.48
CA LEU A 253 22.57 8.61 4.88
C LEU A 253 23.74 7.79 5.43
N THR A 254 24.30 6.87 4.65
CA THR A 254 25.50 6.11 5.09
C THR A 254 26.72 7.00 5.23
N LEU A 255 26.87 8.03 4.41
CA LEU A 255 27.94 9.04 4.55
C LEU A 255 27.82 9.87 5.84
N THR A 256 26.61 10.03 6.38
CA THR A 256 26.40 10.68 7.69
C THR A 256 26.67 9.76 8.90
N GLY A 257 27.06 8.50 8.66
CA GLY A 257 27.39 7.52 9.70
C GLY A 257 26.26 6.56 10.08
N ALA A 258 25.14 6.60 9.36
CA ALA A 258 24.07 5.61 9.54
C ALA A 258 24.53 4.23 9.03
N SER A 259 24.16 3.14 9.73
CA SER A 259 24.37 1.79 9.21
C SER A 259 23.54 1.57 7.94
N PHE A 260 24.01 0.71 7.04
CA PHE A 260 23.29 0.43 5.78
C PHE A 260 21.84 0.00 6.05
N ASP A 261 21.62 -0.89 7.02
CA ASP A 261 20.27 -1.36 7.36
C ASP A 261 19.36 -0.23 7.84
N ALA A 262 19.88 0.66 8.69
CA ALA A 262 19.14 1.85 9.12
C ALA A 262 18.88 2.82 7.97
N ALA A 263 19.86 3.05 7.10
CA ALA A 263 19.74 3.97 5.97
C ALA A 263 18.74 3.50 4.89
N VAL A 264 18.50 2.20 4.77
CA VAL A 264 17.52 1.63 3.84
C VAL A 264 16.10 1.67 4.42
N VAL A 265 15.97 1.60 5.76
CA VAL A 265 14.65 1.58 6.43
C VAL A 265 14.10 2.99 6.67
N ILE A 266 14.96 4.00 6.84
CA ILE A 266 14.58 5.40 7.00
C ILE A 266 14.18 6.01 5.65
#